data_add8a50d859b6902577814b7cc1a0a71
#
_entry.id   add8a50d859b6902577814b7cc1a0a71
#
_cell.length_a   1.000
_cell.length_b   1.000
_cell.length_c   1.000
_cell.angle_alpha   90.00
_cell.angle_beta   90.00
_cell.angle_gamma   90.00
#
_symmetry.space_group_name_H-M   'P 1'
#
loop_
_entity.id
_entity.type
_entity.pdbx_description
1 polymer ?
#
loop_
_entity_poly.entity_id
_entity_poly.type
_entity_poly.pdbx_seq_one_letter_code
_entity_poly.pdbx_strand_id
1 'polypeptide(L)'
;MKKLLMTGLTFLACTLLAAGCTVIDRTREAQLDPAVKWVLLPMANHTETPQAGLRAETIVEALLRSKGVLQLERYPASLGADALFDPAERKTQEQALAWARTQKARFAVSGAVDEWRYKVGVDGEPAVGLSLSIVDLDSGAVVYAAAGGKSGWSREALSAVAQTLLRDLLAGVRLVR
;
A
#
# COMPACT_ATOMS: atom_id res chain seq x y z
N MET A 1 24.96 41.78 -2.50
CA MET A 1 24.13 41.11 -1.47
C MET A 1 22.64 40.99 -1.85
N LYS A 2 21.94 42.03 -2.31
CA LYS A 2 20.51 41.93 -2.70
C LYS A 2 20.20 40.91 -3.81
N LYS A 3 21.06 40.78 -4.84
CA LYS A 3 20.88 39.82 -5.94
C LYS A 3 21.02 38.36 -5.46
N LEU A 4 21.95 38.06 -4.56
CA LEU A 4 22.14 36.73 -3.99
C LEU A 4 20.96 36.31 -3.12
N LEU A 5 20.38 37.27 -2.35
CA LEU A 5 19.23 37.03 -1.51
C LEU A 5 17.97 36.75 -2.35
N MET A 6 17.78 37.49 -3.47
CA MET A 6 16.65 37.24 -4.39
C MET A 6 16.76 35.89 -5.09
N THR A 7 17.97 35.48 -5.51
CA THR A 7 18.19 34.18 -6.16
C THR A 7 17.91 33.02 -5.18
N GLY A 8 18.34 33.15 -3.93
CA GLY A 8 18.07 32.18 -2.88
C GLY A 8 16.57 32.06 -2.54
N LEU A 9 15.84 33.17 -2.51
CA LEU A 9 14.41 33.21 -2.23
C LEU A 9 13.59 32.60 -3.39
N THR A 10 14.01 32.83 -4.64
CA THR A 10 13.35 32.23 -5.83
C THR A 10 13.58 30.71 -5.88
N PHE A 11 14.77 30.24 -5.52
CA PHE A 11 15.07 28.80 -5.46
C PHE A 11 14.27 28.09 -4.35
N LEU A 12 14.13 28.73 -3.18
CA LEU A 12 13.33 28.23 -2.07
C LEU A 12 11.83 28.18 -2.41
N ALA A 13 11.32 29.18 -3.12
CA ALA A 13 9.92 29.22 -3.55
C ALA A 13 9.60 28.13 -4.60
N CYS A 14 10.52 27.82 -5.52
CA CYS A 14 10.36 26.75 -6.52
C CYS A 14 10.36 25.35 -5.89
N THR A 15 11.08 25.13 -4.79
CA THR A 15 11.10 23.82 -4.11
C THR A 15 9.82 23.54 -3.31
N LEU A 16 9.11 24.57 -2.87
CA LEU A 16 7.85 24.44 -2.13
C LEU A 16 6.63 24.08 -3.04
N LEU A 17 6.73 24.32 -4.34
CA LEU A 17 5.67 24.03 -5.30
C LEU A 17 5.67 22.57 -5.81
N ALA A 18 6.68 21.79 -5.44
CA ALA A 18 6.87 20.41 -5.91
C ALA A 18 6.20 19.33 -5.03
N ALA A 19 5.41 19.68 -4.04
CA ALA A 19 4.73 18.72 -3.17
C ALA A 19 3.39 18.31 -3.78
N GLY A 20 3.31 17.11 -4.39
CA GLY A 20 2.03 16.48 -4.73
C GLY A 20 1.15 16.35 -3.48
N CYS A 21 -0.18 16.47 -3.63
CA CYS A 21 -1.12 16.30 -2.52
C CYS A 21 -1.03 14.86 -2.00
N THR A 22 -0.65 14.69 -0.73
CA THR A 22 -0.64 13.39 -0.05
C THR A 22 -1.39 13.54 1.27
N VAL A 23 -2.32 12.63 1.53
CA VAL A 23 -3.03 12.50 2.80
C VAL A 23 -2.81 11.08 3.30
N ILE A 24 -2.41 10.94 4.57
CA ILE A 24 -2.17 9.63 5.19
C ILE A 24 -2.68 9.66 6.62
N ASP A 25 -3.52 8.69 6.94
CA ASP A 25 -3.93 8.34 8.30
C ASP A 25 -3.40 6.96 8.64
N ARG A 26 -2.88 6.78 9.85
CA ARG A 26 -2.38 5.50 10.34
C ARG A 26 -2.53 5.36 11.84
N THR A 27 -2.61 4.11 12.29
CA THR A 27 -2.48 3.79 13.72
C THR A 27 -1.10 4.19 14.25
N ARG A 28 -0.92 4.14 15.58
CA ARG A 28 0.43 4.30 16.17
C ARG A 28 1.39 3.27 15.58
N GLU A 29 2.70 3.56 15.68
CA GLU A 29 3.75 2.65 15.23
C GLU A 29 3.55 1.25 15.83
N ALA A 30 3.64 0.23 14.96
CA ALA A 30 3.61 -1.16 15.35
C ALA A 30 5.03 -1.74 15.32
N GLN A 31 5.43 -2.40 16.39
CA GLN A 31 6.69 -3.16 16.45
C GLN A 31 6.37 -4.63 16.20
N LEU A 32 6.87 -5.15 15.08
CA LEU A 32 6.53 -6.49 14.60
C LEU A 32 7.82 -7.26 14.32
N ASP A 33 7.80 -8.58 14.58
CA ASP A 33 8.95 -9.46 14.36
C ASP A 33 9.02 -9.87 12.87
N PRO A 34 10.11 -9.54 12.13
CA PRO A 34 10.29 -9.96 10.75
C PRO A 34 10.71 -11.43 10.60
N ALA A 35 11.14 -12.09 11.67
CA ALA A 35 11.64 -13.47 11.63
C ALA A 35 10.51 -14.51 11.63
N VAL A 36 9.31 -14.13 12.07
CA VAL A 36 8.15 -15.01 12.02
C VAL A 36 7.55 -15.09 10.62
N LYS A 37 6.69 -16.07 10.38
CA LYS A 37 6.01 -16.20 9.08
C LYS A 37 4.90 -15.16 8.94
N TRP A 38 4.92 -14.47 7.80
CA TRP A 38 3.92 -13.52 7.35
C TRP A 38 3.18 -14.07 6.12
N VAL A 39 1.95 -13.65 5.93
CA VAL A 39 1.21 -13.89 4.69
C VAL A 39 0.68 -12.59 4.12
N LEU A 40 0.68 -12.49 2.80
CA LEU A 40 0.04 -11.39 2.06
C LEU A 40 -1.24 -11.94 1.45
N LEU A 41 -2.37 -11.40 1.88
CA LEU A 41 -3.70 -11.74 1.41
C LEU A 41 -4.08 -10.89 0.19
N PRO A 42 -5.10 -11.30 -0.59
CA PRO A 42 -5.59 -10.51 -1.70
C PRO A 42 -5.97 -9.10 -1.27
N MET A 43 -5.58 -8.11 -2.06
CA MET A 43 -6.04 -6.73 -1.89
C MET A 43 -7.31 -6.51 -2.70
N ALA A 44 -8.36 -6.03 -2.04
CA ALA A 44 -9.61 -5.67 -2.68
C ALA A 44 -9.37 -4.60 -3.76
N ASN A 45 -10.10 -4.68 -4.87
CA ASN A 45 -10.02 -3.69 -5.94
C ASN A 45 -11.36 -2.97 -6.09
N HIS A 46 -11.49 -1.81 -5.48
CA HIS A 46 -12.69 -0.96 -5.56
C HIS A 46 -12.66 -0.01 -6.77
N THR A 47 -11.72 -0.23 -7.71
CA THR A 47 -11.54 0.63 -8.88
C THR A 47 -11.96 -0.06 -10.17
N GLU A 48 -12.20 0.73 -11.21
CA GLU A 48 -12.46 0.21 -12.56
C GLU A 48 -11.18 -0.30 -13.26
N THR A 49 -9.99 -0.03 -12.68
CA THR A 49 -8.72 -0.47 -13.28
C THR A 49 -8.53 -1.97 -13.05
N PRO A 50 -8.48 -2.79 -14.11
CA PRO A 50 -8.30 -4.22 -13.95
C PRO A 50 -7.02 -4.56 -13.22
N GLN A 51 -7.09 -5.53 -12.29
CA GLN A 51 -5.94 -6.06 -11.54
C GLN A 51 -5.18 -5.02 -10.70
N ALA A 52 -5.81 -3.90 -10.31
CA ALA A 52 -5.15 -2.92 -9.46
C ALA A 52 -4.73 -3.52 -8.10
N GLY A 53 -5.56 -4.39 -7.51
CA GLY A 53 -5.22 -5.15 -6.30
C GLY A 53 -3.95 -5.99 -6.47
N LEU A 54 -3.84 -6.78 -7.54
CA LEU A 54 -2.66 -7.61 -7.82
C LEU A 54 -1.38 -6.78 -8.01
N ARG A 55 -1.51 -5.60 -8.63
CA ARG A 55 -0.37 -4.66 -8.77
C ARG A 55 0.06 -4.11 -7.43
N ALA A 56 -0.89 -3.72 -6.58
CA ALA A 56 -0.62 -3.25 -5.23
C ALA A 56 0.03 -4.34 -4.37
N GLU A 57 -0.48 -5.59 -4.41
CA GLU A 57 0.12 -6.74 -3.73
C GLU A 57 1.59 -6.94 -4.10
N THR A 58 1.92 -6.85 -5.38
CA THR A 58 3.31 -7.02 -5.86
C THR A 58 4.23 -5.95 -5.26
N ILE A 59 3.75 -4.71 -5.16
CA ILE A 59 4.52 -3.61 -4.54
C ILE A 59 4.64 -3.82 -3.03
N VAL A 60 3.55 -4.21 -2.35
CA VAL A 60 3.56 -4.50 -0.90
C VAL A 60 4.53 -5.62 -0.59
N GLU A 61 4.51 -6.72 -1.36
CA GLU A 61 5.46 -7.83 -1.19
C GLU A 61 6.90 -7.34 -1.28
N ALA A 62 7.25 -6.59 -2.33
CA ALA A 62 8.59 -6.07 -2.53
C ALA A 62 9.02 -5.15 -1.37
N LEU A 63 8.12 -4.28 -0.89
CA LEU A 63 8.38 -3.37 0.24
C LEU A 63 8.58 -4.12 1.56
N LEU A 64 7.75 -5.13 1.87
CA LEU A 64 7.90 -5.95 3.07
C LEU A 64 9.21 -6.73 3.06
N ARG A 65 9.56 -7.36 1.94
CA ARG A 65 10.84 -8.04 1.78
C ARG A 65 12.03 -7.08 1.92
N SER A 66 11.96 -5.90 1.34
CA SER A 66 13.01 -4.88 1.48
C SER A 66 13.17 -4.36 2.92
N LYS A 67 12.11 -4.41 3.72
CA LYS A 67 12.13 -4.10 5.16
C LYS A 67 12.70 -5.25 6.00
N GLY A 68 12.89 -6.46 5.45
CA GLY A 68 13.49 -7.61 6.14
C GLY A 68 12.51 -8.73 6.49
N VAL A 69 11.26 -8.71 6.02
CA VAL A 69 10.32 -9.83 6.15
C VAL A 69 10.73 -10.91 5.13
N LEU A 70 11.49 -11.91 5.57
CA LEU A 70 12.01 -12.95 4.67
C LEU A 70 11.04 -14.11 4.50
N GLN A 71 10.28 -14.45 5.55
CA GLN A 71 9.29 -15.52 5.53
C GLN A 71 7.90 -14.95 5.17
N LEU A 72 7.77 -14.45 3.94
CA LEU A 72 6.52 -13.90 3.41
C LEU A 72 5.97 -14.85 2.33
N GLU A 73 4.76 -15.35 2.55
CA GLU A 73 4.02 -16.17 1.59
C GLU A 73 2.81 -15.39 1.07
N ARG A 74 2.55 -15.50 -0.21
CA ARG A 74 1.42 -14.85 -0.86
C ARG A 74 0.27 -15.81 -1.01
N TYR A 75 -0.97 -15.32 -0.86
CA TYR A 75 -2.16 -16.11 -1.14
C TYR A 75 -2.10 -16.69 -2.57
N PRO A 76 -2.29 -18.00 -2.76
CA PRO A 76 -2.16 -18.62 -4.07
C PRO A 76 -3.21 -18.11 -5.06
N ALA A 77 -2.78 -17.69 -6.25
CA ALA A 77 -3.66 -17.20 -7.30
C ALA A 77 -4.70 -18.26 -7.74
N SER A 78 -4.37 -19.55 -7.64
CA SER A 78 -5.29 -20.66 -7.96
C SER A 78 -6.50 -20.74 -7.05
N LEU A 79 -6.40 -20.25 -5.80
CA LEU A 79 -7.50 -20.22 -4.85
C LEU A 79 -8.38 -18.96 -5.03
N GLY A 80 -7.88 -17.94 -5.72
CA GLY A 80 -8.61 -16.71 -6.05
C GLY A 80 -9.25 -16.71 -7.44
N ALA A 81 -9.04 -17.74 -8.24
CA ALA A 81 -9.50 -17.77 -9.64
C ALA A 81 -11.04 -17.70 -9.77
N ASP A 82 -11.76 -18.29 -8.83
CA ASP A 82 -13.24 -18.27 -8.83
C ASP A 82 -13.80 -16.89 -8.45
N ALA A 83 -13.00 -16.04 -7.82
CA ALA A 83 -13.39 -14.69 -7.41
C ALA A 83 -13.47 -13.69 -8.58
N LEU A 84 -12.96 -14.02 -9.75
CA LEU A 84 -13.01 -13.15 -10.94
C LEU A 84 -14.45 -12.93 -11.47
N PHE A 85 -15.40 -13.75 -11.05
CA PHE A 85 -16.79 -13.74 -11.52
C PHE A 85 -17.82 -13.53 -10.40
N ASP A 86 -17.38 -13.42 -9.13
CA ASP A 86 -18.28 -13.31 -7.97
C ASP A 86 -18.09 -11.95 -7.28
N PRO A 87 -19.17 -11.15 -7.08
CA PRO A 87 -19.11 -9.88 -6.36
C PRO A 87 -18.82 -10.02 -4.85
N ALA A 88 -18.51 -11.21 -4.35
CA ALA A 88 -18.29 -11.48 -2.93
C ALA A 88 -16.83 -11.25 -2.50
N GLU A 89 -16.28 -10.03 -2.66
CA GLU A 89 -14.97 -9.66 -2.10
C GLU A 89 -14.83 -10.06 -0.62
N ARG A 90 -15.92 -9.92 0.14
CA ARG A 90 -15.97 -10.34 1.55
C ARG A 90 -15.72 -11.83 1.72
N LYS A 91 -16.34 -12.68 0.90
CA LYS A 91 -16.15 -14.12 0.92
C LYS A 91 -14.72 -14.51 0.58
N THR A 92 -14.13 -13.84 -0.40
CA THR A 92 -12.72 -14.02 -0.76
C THR A 92 -11.79 -13.64 0.39
N GLN A 93 -12.06 -12.55 1.09
CA GLN A 93 -11.29 -12.13 2.26
C GLN A 93 -11.40 -13.13 3.42
N GLU A 94 -12.59 -13.66 3.69
CA GLU A 94 -12.81 -14.70 4.73
C GLU A 94 -12.08 -16.00 4.38
N GLN A 95 -12.13 -16.45 3.13
CA GLN A 95 -11.40 -17.63 2.66
C GLN A 95 -9.89 -17.44 2.74
N ALA A 96 -9.39 -16.27 2.35
CA ALA A 96 -7.98 -15.94 2.42
C ALA A 96 -7.48 -15.88 3.88
N LEU A 97 -8.29 -15.35 4.80
CA LEU A 97 -7.96 -15.32 6.22
C LEU A 97 -7.99 -16.73 6.84
N ALA A 98 -8.94 -17.57 6.43
CA ALA A 98 -8.98 -18.98 6.83
C ALA A 98 -7.74 -19.74 6.36
N TRP A 99 -7.34 -19.53 5.10
CA TRP A 99 -6.09 -20.09 4.56
C TRP A 99 -4.87 -19.60 5.35
N ALA A 100 -4.78 -18.31 5.64
CA ALA A 100 -3.68 -17.73 6.41
C ALA A 100 -3.44 -18.45 7.74
N ARG A 101 -4.51 -18.79 8.44
CA ARG A 101 -4.44 -19.56 9.70
C ARG A 101 -3.87 -20.96 9.49
N THR A 102 -4.16 -21.63 8.36
CA THR A 102 -3.59 -22.95 8.05
C THR A 102 -2.08 -22.89 7.77
N GLN A 103 -1.57 -21.73 7.36
CA GLN A 103 -0.15 -21.52 7.06
C GLN A 103 0.72 -21.38 8.31
N LYS A 104 0.15 -21.37 9.52
CA LYS A 104 0.88 -21.09 10.78
C LYS A 104 1.61 -19.74 10.71
N ALA A 105 1.07 -18.79 9.99
CA ALA A 105 1.61 -17.44 9.91
C ALA A 105 1.24 -16.67 11.19
N ARG A 106 2.14 -15.78 11.63
CA ARG A 106 1.88 -14.87 12.75
C ARG A 106 1.11 -13.64 12.29
N PHE A 107 1.49 -13.06 11.16
CA PHE A 107 0.90 -11.84 10.68
C PHE A 107 0.30 -12.03 9.28
N ALA A 108 -0.90 -11.48 9.09
CA ALA A 108 -1.55 -11.38 7.78
C ALA A 108 -1.65 -9.92 7.37
N VAL A 109 -1.16 -9.61 6.16
CA VAL A 109 -1.25 -8.28 5.55
C VAL A 109 -2.37 -8.31 4.53
N SER A 110 -3.28 -7.36 4.59
CA SER A 110 -4.38 -7.17 3.64
C SER A 110 -4.56 -5.68 3.34
N GLY A 111 -5.44 -5.35 2.41
CA GLY A 111 -5.75 -3.97 2.08
C GLY A 111 -6.75 -3.83 0.95
N ALA A 112 -6.91 -2.60 0.49
CA ALA A 112 -7.75 -2.27 -0.65
C ALA A 112 -7.11 -1.20 -1.53
N VAL A 113 -7.51 -1.18 -2.79
CA VAL A 113 -7.21 -0.14 -3.77
C VAL A 113 -8.50 0.61 -4.02
N ASP A 114 -8.57 1.86 -3.59
CA ASP A 114 -9.77 2.70 -3.68
C ASP A 114 -9.69 3.68 -4.86
N GLU A 115 -8.47 4.03 -5.30
CA GLU A 115 -8.23 4.82 -6.49
C GLU A 115 -6.94 4.34 -7.19
N TRP A 116 -7.01 4.14 -8.52
CA TRP A 116 -5.87 3.74 -9.33
C TRP A 116 -6.09 4.18 -10.78
N ARG A 117 -5.87 5.45 -11.05
CA ARG A 117 -6.17 6.02 -12.38
C ARG A 117 -5.34 7.26 -12.68
N TYR A 118 -5.35 7.69 -13.92
CA TYR A 118 -5.02 9.05 -14.27
C TYR A 118 -6.29 9.92 -14.22
N LYS A 119 -6.22 11.07 -13.58
CA LYS A 119 -7.32 12.04 -13.55
C LYS A 119 -7.61 12.53 -14.98
N VAL A 120 -8.88 12.70 -15.27
CA VAL A 120 -9.31 13.28 -16.55
C VAL A 120 -9.01 14.78 -16.54
N GLY A 121 -8.22 15.25 -17.50
CA GLY A 121 -7.81 16.65 -17.64
C GLY A 121 -6.67 16.81 -18.61
N VAL A 122 -6.27 18.04 -18.87
CA VAL A 122 -5.19 18.36 -19.83
C VAL A 122 -3.86 17.73 -19.41
N ASP A 123 -3.63 17.56 -18.12
CA ASP A 123 -2.34 17.13 -17.57
C ASP A 123 -2.28 15.66 -17.15
N GLY A 124 -3.40 14.94 -17.08
CA GLY A 124 -3.44 13.50 -16.81
C GLY A 124 -2.67 13.10 -15.53
N GLU A 125 -2.94 13.75 -14.41
CA GLU A 125 -2.27 13.47 -13.14
C GLU A 125 -2.60 12.07 -12.63
N PRO A 126 -1.60 11.24 -12.24
CA PRO A 126 -1.85 9.97 -11.61
C PRO A 126 -2.43 10.17 -10.20
N ALA A 127 -3.43 9.38 -9.85
CA ALA A 127 -4.06 9.38 -8.54
C ALA A 127 -4.19 7.95 -8.01
N VAL A 128 -3.78 7.75 -6.77
CA VAL A 128 -3.79 6.46 -6.08
C VAL A 128 -4.39 6.65 -4.68
N GLY A 129 -5.35 5.80 -4.34
CA GLY A 129 -5.91 5.65 -2.99
C GLY A 129 -5.73 4.21 -2.53
N LEU A 130 -5.16 4.01 -1.35
CA LEU A 130 -4.82 2.68 -0.81
C LEU A 130 -5.08 2.61 0.67
N SER A 131 -5.49 1.44 1.13
CA SER A 131 -5.53 1.09 2.54
C SER A 131 -4.76 -0.21 2.80
N LEU A 132 -4.18 -0.34 4.00
CA LEU A 132 -3.46 -1.51 4.47
C LEU A 132 -3.87 -1.84 5.91
N SER A 133 -3.93 -3.12 6.23
CA SER A 133 -4.06 -3.62 7.59
C SER A 133 -3.15 -4.81 7.83
N ILE A 134 -2.65 -4.95 9.08
CA ILE A 134 -1.89 -6.10 9.53
C ILE A 134 -2.63 -6.68 10.73
N VAL A 135 -3.00 -7.94 10.61
CA VAL A 135 -3.69 -8.72 11.64
C VAL A 135 -2.69 -9.68 12.27
N ASP A 136 -2.64 -9.69 13.60
CA ASP A 136 -2.01 -10.74 14.36
C ASP A 136 -2.96 -11.95 14.41
N LEU A 137 -2.57 -13.04 13.77
CA LEU A 137 -3.44 -14.22 13.60
C LEU A 137 -3.66 -15.02 14.89
N ASP A 138 -2.77 -14.88 15.88
CA ASP A 138 -2.92 -15.57 17.16
C ASP A 138 -3.97 -14.88 18.03
N SER A 139 -3.98 -13.56 18.06
CA SER A 139 -4.96 -12.78 18.83
C SER A 139 -6.20 -12.39 18.03
N GLY A 140 -6.13 -12.40 16.71
CA GLY A 140 -7.16 -11.87 15.81
C GLY A 140 -7.22 -10.33 15.77
N ALA A 141 -6.31 -9.64 16.45
CA ALA A 141 -6.32 -8.19 16.54
C ALA A 141 -5.67 -7.53 15.31
N VAL A 142 -6.24 -6.40 14.87
CA VAL A 142 -5.58 -5.52 13.91
C VAL A 142 -4.49 -4.76 14.67
N VAL A 143 -3.23 -5.10 14.41
CA VAL A 143 -2.06 -4.51 15.08
C VAL A 143 -1.53 -3.27 14.35
N TYR A 144 -1.89 -3.11 13.09
CA TYR A 144 -1.56 -1.94 12.28
C TYR A 144 -2.62 -1.69 11.23
N ALA A 145 -2.97 -0.44 11.01
CA ALA A 145 -3.82 0.01 9.91
C ALA A 145 -3.36 1.37 9.40
N ALA A 146 -3.40 1.56 8.09
CA ALA A 146 -3.10 2.82 7.45
C ALA A 146 -3.93 2.98 6.17
N ALA A 147 -4.34 4.20 5.88
CA ALA A 147 -5.00 4.56 4.64
C ALA A 147 -4.45 5.89 4.13
N GLY A 148 -4.47 6.09 2.83
CA GLY A 148 -4.05 7.36 2.26
C GLY A 148 -4.31 7.47 0.77
N GLY A 149 -4.21 8.71 0.30
CA GLY A 149 -4.30 9.07 -1.09
C GLY A 149 -3.12 9.94 -1.53
N LYS A 150 -2.68 9.78 -2.75
CA LYS A 150 -1.60 10.55 -3.35
C LYS A 150 -1.90 10.85 -4.80
N SER A 151 -1.75 12.12 -5.18
CA SER A 151 -1.67 12.53 -6.58
C SER A 151 -0.20 12.82 -6.94
N GLY A 152 0.20 12.33 -8.09
CA GLY A 152 1.52 12.65 -8.66
C GLY A 152 1.43 13.79 -9.67
N TRP A 153 2.58 14.11 -10.27
CA TRP A 153 2.68 15.11 -11.32
C TRP A 153 2.22 14.56 -12.67
N SER A 154 1.82 15.45 -13.55
CA SER A 154 1.61 15.16 -14.97
C SER A 154 2.76 14.32 -15.52
N ARG A 155 2.43 13.21 -16.22
CA ARG A 155 3.37 12.24 -16.82
C ARG A 155 4.17 11.38 -15.81
N GLU A 156 3.92 11.50 -14.51
CA GLU A 156 4.50 10.56 -13.57
C GLU A 156 3.86 9.18 -13.75
N ALA A 157 4.67 8.12 -13.57
CA ALA A 157 4.15 6.75 -13.66
C ALA A 157 3.24 6.45 -12.48
N LEU A 158 2.02 5.98 -12.75
CA LEU A 158 1.03 5.64 -11.74
C LEU A 158 1.58 4.62 -10.73
N SER A 159 2.39 3.65 -11.19
CA SER A 159 3.07 2.68 -10.32
C SER A 159 4.10 3.31 -9.38
N ALA A 160 4.79 4.38 -9.80
CA ALA A 160 5.74 5.10 -8.95
C ALA A 160 5.02 5.85 -7.82
N VAL A 161 3.88 6.48 -8.13
CA VAL A 161 3.01 7.13 -7.14
C VAL A 161 2.49 6.10 -6.14
N ALA A 162 2.02 4.94 -6.62
CA ALA A 162 1.54 3.84 -5.78
C ALA A 162 2.65 3.29 -4.87
N GLN A 163 3.86 3.08 -5.40
CA GLN A 163 4.99 2.60 -4.61
C GLN A 163 5.40 3.60 -3.53
N THR A 164 5.36 4.90 -3.85
CA THR A 164 5.65 5.95 -2.87
C THR A 164 4.60 5.95 -1.77
N LEU A 165 3.31 5.95 -2.12
CA LEU A 165 2.23 5.91 -1.14
C LEU A 165 2.31 4.66 -0.25
N LEU A 166 2.51 3.46 -0.83
CA LEU A 166 2.63 2.22 -0.05
C LEU A 166 3.84 2.22 0.90
N ARG A 167 4.97 2.81 0.48
CA ARG A 167 6.13 3.00 1.35
C ARG A 167 5.79 3.91 2.53
N ASP A 168 5.07 4.99 2.26
CA ASP A 168 4.65 5.95 3.29
C ASP A 168 3.62 5.31 4.23
N LEU A 169 2.66 4.52 3.73
CA LEU A 169 1.71 3.76 4.53
C LEU A 169 2.41 2.76 5.45
N LEU A 170 3.44 2.07 4.96
CA LEU A 170 4.23 1.10 5.74
C LEU A 170 5.30 1.75 6.64
N ALA A 171 5.45 3.07 6.64
CA ALA A 171 6.47 3.74 7.44
C ALA A 171 6.27 3.58 8.95
N GLY A 172 5.01 3.38 9.40
CA GLY A 172 4.71 3.11 10.81
C GLY A 172 4.96 1.66 11.25
N VAL A 173 5.32 0.76 10.34
CA VAL A 173 5.69 -0.63 10.67
C VAL A 173 7.19 -0.68 10.94
N ARG A 174 7.54 -0.81 12.23
CA ARG A 174 8.92 -1.03 12.68
C ARG A 174 9.15 -2.52 12.87
N LEU A 175 10.16 -3.05 12.19
CA LEU A 175 10.55 -4.45 12.32
C LEU A 175 11.64 -4.54 13.39
N VAL A 176 11.34 -5.28 14.45
CA VAL A 176 12.22 -5.47 15.63
C VAL A 176 12.39 -6.96 15.88
N ARG A 177 13.61 -7.36 16.24
CA ARG A 177 13.94 -8.74 16.64
C ARG A 177 13.97 -8.84 18.16
#